data_f86aaf03d01ac13ff238738bd9cade94
#
_entry.id   f86aaf03d01ac13ff238738bd9cade94
#
_cell.length_a   1.000
_cell.length_b   1.000
_cell.length_c   1.000
_cell.angle_alpha   90.00
_cell.angle_beta   90.00
_cell.angle_gamma   90.00
#
_symmetry.space_group_name_H-M   'P 1'
#
loop_
_entity.id
_entity.type
_entity.pdbx_description
1 polymer ?
#
loop_
_entity_poly.entity_id
_entity_poly.type
_entity_poly.pdbx_seq_one_letter_code
_entity_poly.pdbx_strand_id
1 'polypeptide(L)'
;MSSWTLHEAAKVTEQVRYAGSGNERKALCNMRLVLDHFGRQVKLDDITTSTVDAYIQTLKDSGNAPATINKKLAVLKAIYTDAMRRDGCSKRPHIPTMKVTSSRLRFMSVEEEDALINWCCTENELEVCEALIVLIDTGMRVGELFRVIPADVDMEQNIISVWKNKADKPRSVPMTDRVRQIVGRRIKRRNLTGSVFNTLERGHLEYVWDCARGDLGWEDDKHWVLHMLRHTCASRLVQRGVDLYVVKEILGHKSITVTEQYAHLANPQLRDAIAKLNKVDSRPAGIRAGDAHARAGSR
;
A
#
# COMPACT_ATOMS: atom_id res chain seq x y z
N MET A 1 17.06 22.82 -33.99
CA MET A 1 15.73 23.18 -33.46
C MET A 1 15.91 23.82 -32.09
N SER A 2 15.12 24.84 -31.75
CA SER A 2 15.25 25.50 -30.44
C SER A 2 14.69 24.58 -29.37
N SER A 3 15.44 24.32 -28.31
CA SER A 3 14.98 23.55 -27.13
C SER A 3 13.77 24.24 -26.48
N TRP A 4 12.77 23.45 -26.06
CA TRP A 4 11.61 23.98 -25.34
C TRP A 4 12.01 24.55 -23.99
N THR A 5 11.23 25.51 -23.53
CA THR A 5 11.30 25.92 -22.10
C THR A 5 10.73 24.83 -21.22
N LEU A 6 11.14 24.80 -19.95
CA LEU A 6 10.60 23.88 -18.97
C LEU A 6 9.08 24.05 -18.83
N HIS A 7 8.56 25.27 -18.97
CA HIS A 7 7.13 25.55 -18.91
C HIS A 7 6.35 24.95 -20.10
N GLU A 8 6.87 25.11 -21.33
CA GLU A 8 6.25 24.52 -22.53
C GLU A 8 6.20 23.00 -22.41
N ALA A 9 7.30 22.37 -22.02
CA ALA A 9 7.38 20.92 -21.82
C ALA A 9 6.45 20.43 -20.69
N ALA A 10 6.37 21.17 -19.59
CA ALA A 10 5.47 20.85 -18.48
C ALA A 10 4.00 20.89 -18.90
N LYS A 11 3.55 21.89 -19.67
CA LYS A 11 2.19 21.95 -20.22
C LYS A 11 1.85 20.74 -21.10
N VAL A 12 2.77 20.33 -21.96
CA VAL A 12 2.57 19.15 -22.80
C VAL A 12 2.43 17.89 -21.92
N THR A 13 3.29 17.73 -20.91
CA THR A 13 3.25 16.58 -19.99
C THR A 13 1.97 16.57 -19.16
N GLU A 14 1.50 17.73 -18.71
CA GLU A 14 0.21 17.88 -18.02
C GLU A 14 -0.92 17.33 -18.89
N GLN A 15 -1.04 17.80 -20.13
CA GLN A 15 -2.11 17.40 -21.05
C GLN A 15 -2.06 15.92 -21.43
N VAL A 16 -0.86 15.38 -21.67
CA VAL A 16 -0.69 14.02 -22.20
C VAL A 16 -0.75 12.94 -21.11
N ARG A 17 -0.27 13.25 -19.90
CA ARG A 17 -0.14 12.23 -18.86
C ARG A 17 -1.09 12.40 -17.68
N TYR A 18 -1.39 13.63 -17.32
CA TYR A 18 -2.02 13.90 -16.03
C TYR A 18 -3.46 14.37 -16.15
N ALA A 19 -3.84 15.04 -17.23
CA ALA A 19 -5.20 15.52 -17.44
C ALA A 19 -6.22 14.38 -17.33
N GLY A 20 -7.19 14.54 -16.42
CA GLY A 20 -8.22 13.55 -16.14
C GLY A 20 -7.74 12.29 -15.40
N SER A 21 -6.47 12.22 -15.00
CA SER A 21 -5.96 11.09 -14.22
C SER A 21 -6.28 11.27 -12.72
N GLY A 22 -6.45 10.15 -12.00
CA GLY A 22 -6.65 10.20 -10.55
C GLY A 22 -5.47 10.76 -9.75
N ASN A 23 -4.32 11.00 -10.40
CA ASN A 23 -3.11 11.56 -9.79
C ASN A 23 -2.83 13.00 -10.24
N GLU A 24 -3.69 13.59 -11.06
CA GLU A 24 -3.51 14.92 -11.65
C GLU A 24 -3.11 15.98 -10.62
N ARG A 25 -3.93 16.20 -9.61
CA ARG A 25 -3.69 17.22 -8.57
C ARG A 25 -2.31 17.08 -7.91
N LYS A 26 -1.90 15.85 -7.60
CA LYS A 26 -0.59 15.59 -6.96
C LYS A 26 0.57 15.81 -7.92
N ALA A 27 0.40 15.40 -9.18
CA ALA A 27 1.40 15.59 -10.21
C ALA A 27 1.60 17.07 -10.51
N LEU A 28 0.53 17.85 -10.65
CA LEU A 28 0.56 19.30 -10.86
C LEU A 28 1.22 20.04 -9.70
N CYS A 29 0.94 19.64 -8.45
CA CYS A 29 1.62 20.20 -7.28
C CYS A 29 3.15 19.98 -7.36
N ASN A 30 3.58 18.75 -7.65
CA ASN A 30 5.01 18.45 -7.81
C ASN A 30 5.62 19.17 -9.04
N MET A 31 4.88 19.29 -10.12
CA MET A 31 5.30 20.01 -11.33
C MET A 31 5.54 21.50 -11.04
N ARG A 32 4.63 22.12 -10.28
CA ARG A 32 4.79 23.50 -9.84
C ARG A 32 6.09 23.69 -9.05
N LEU A 33 6.41 22.80 -8.11
CA LEU A 33 7.65 22.86 -7.33
C LEU A 33 8.89 22.72 -8.21
N VAL A 34 8.85 21.90 -9.27
CA VAL A 34 9.92 21.77 -10.27
C VAL A 34 10.08 23.08 -11.06
N LEU A 35 8.98 23.65 -11.55
CA LEU A 35 8.97 24.91 -12.30
C LEU A 35 9.48 26.09 -11.47
N ASP A 36 9.10 26.14 -10.20
CA ASP A 36 9.49 27.23 -9.30
C ASP A 36 10.98 27.15 -8.93
N HIS A 37 11.57 25.93 -8.84
CA HIS A 37 12.99 25.76 -8.55
C HIS A 37 13.89 26.08 -9.77
N PHE A 38 13.60 25.49 -10.92
CA PHE A 38 14.46 25.65 -12.11
C PHE A 38 14.20 26.93 -12.89
N GLY A 39 13.04 27.57 -12.67
CA GLY A 39 12.57 28.69 -13.47
C GLY A 39 11.79 28.24 -14.71
N ARG A 40 10.64 28.89 -14.94
CA ARG A 40 9.70 28.51 -16.01
C ARG A 40 10.27 28.66 -17.42
N GLN A 41 11.15 29.64 -17.62
CA GLN A 41 11.70 30.02 -18.91
C GLN A 41 13.05 29.34 -19.26
N VAL A 42 13.61 28.56 -18.33
CA VAL A 42 14.85 27.82 -18.55
C VAL A 42 14.64 26.83 -19.69
N LYS A 43 15.60 26.74 -20.61
CA LYS A 43 15.59 25.74 -21.68
C LYS A 43 15.91 24.35 -21.09
N LEU A 44 15.24 23.32 -21.59
CA LEU A 44 15.49 21.96 -21.12
C LEU A 44 16.95 21.53 -21.29
N ASP A 45 17.60 21.94 -22.41
CA ASP A 45 18.99 21.59 -22.69
C ASP A 45 19.99 22.31 -21.78
N ASP A 46 19.57 23.38 -21.08
CA ASP A 46 20.39 24.12 -20.10
C ASP A 46 20.34 23.51 -18.69
N ILE A 47 19.36 22.66 -18.42
CA ILE A 47 19.29 21.93 -17.15
C ILE A 47 20.32 20.79 -17.19
N THR A 48 21.33 20.88 -16.35
CA THR A 48 22.44 19.92 -16.27
C THR A 48 22.25 18.94 -15.12
N THR A 49 23.06 17.89 -15.09
CA THR A 49 23.12 16.97 -13.94
C THR A 49 23.46 17.70 -12.64
N SER A 50 24.38 18.67 -12.70
CA SER A 50 24.75 19.48 -11.51
C SER A 50 23.56 20.28 -10.97
N THR A 51 22.72 20.89 -11.83
CA THR A 51 21.54 21.62 -11.37
C THR A 51 20.46 20.68 -10.80
N VAL A 52 20.36 19.45 -11.32
CA VAL A 52 19.48 18.43 -10.74
C VAL A 52 19.99 17.99 -9.36
N ASP A 53 21.31 17.82 -9.18
CA ASP A 53 21.92 17.48 -7.91
C ASP A 53 21.69 18.59 -6.88
N ALA A 54 21.82 19.86 -7.28
CA ALA A 54 21.50 21.02 -6.43
C ALA A 54 20.02 21.01 -6.00
N TYR A 55 19.09 20.67 -6.93
CA TYR A 55 17.68 20.53 -6.60
C TYR A 55 17.44 19.42 -5.55
N ILE A 56 18.08 18.28 -5.73
CA ILE A 56 18.00 17.17 -4.77
C ILE A 56 18.49 17.62 -3.40
N GLN A 57 19.60 18.37 -3.35
CA GLN A 57 20.15 18.88 -2.09
C GLN A 57 19.16 19.84 -1.41
N THR A 58 18.61 20.81 -2.15
CA THR A 58 17.56 21.71 -1.64
C THR A 58 16.37 20.96 -1.04
N LEU A 59 15.95 19.86 -1.70
CA LEU A 59 14.85 19.03 -1.19
C LEU A 59 15.22 18.29 0.09
N LYS A 60 16.47 17.82 0.22
CA LYS A 60 16.97 17.18 1.45
C LYS A 60 17.06 18.19 2.61
N ASP A 61 17.60 19.36 2.35
CA ASP A 61 17.74 20.44 3.34
C ASP A 61 16.36 20.91 3.83
N SER A 62 15.34 20.84 2.98
CA SER A 62 13.93 21.06 3.36
C SER A 62 13.29 19.88 4.10
N GLY A 63 14.03 18.85 4.52
CA GLY A 63 13.55 17.71 5.29
C GLY A 63 12.72 16.71 4.49
N ASN A 64 12.75 16.72 3.15
CA ASN A 64 11.96 15.76 2.37
C ASN A 64 12.54 14.35 2.47
N ALA A 65 11.67 13.37 2.77
CA ALA A 65 12.04 11.96 2.73
C ALA A 65 12.40 11.50 1.29
N PRO A 66 13.31 10.49 1.13
CA PRO A 66 13.73 9.97 -0.18
C PRO A 66 12.56 9.60 -1.11
N ALA A 67 11.49 9.01 -0.58
CA ALA A 67 10.29 8.67 -1.36
C ALA A 67 9.56 9.92 -1.90
N THR A 68 9.56 11.03 -1.15
CA THR A 68 8.98 12.32 -1.57
C THR A 68 9.84 12.96 -2.64
N ILE A 69 11.17 12.93 -2.48
CA ILE A 69 12.12 13.41 -3.50
C ILE A 69 11.90 12.64 -4.81
N ASN A 70 11.81 11.30 -4.75
CA ASN A 70 11.55 10.48 -5.94
C ASN A 70 10.26 10.85 -6.67
N LYS A 71 9.19 11.24 -5.97
CA LYS A 71 7.94 11.69 -6.60
C LYS A 71 8.13 12.98 -7.40
N LYS A 72 8.92 13.92 -6.89
CA LYS A 72 9.25 15.18 -7.59
C LYS A 72 10.16 14.92 -8.79
N LEU A 73 11.18 14.08 -8.63
CA LEU A 73 12.08 13.68 -9.72
C LEU A 73 11.35 12.88 -10.82
N ALA A 74 10.34 12.08 -10.45
CA ALA A 74 9.52 11.37 -11.44
C ALA A 74 8.75 12.32 -12.36
N VAL A 75 8.28 13.46 -11.86
CA VAL A 75 7.64 14.49 -12.68
C VAL A 75 8.66 15.11 -13.63
N LEU A 76 9.86 15.47 -13.17
CA LEU A 76 10.93 15.97 -14.02
C LEU A 76 11.32 14.96 -15.10
N LYS A 77 11.46 13.67 -14.75
CA LYS A 77 11.69 12.58 -15.71
C LYS A 77 10.58 12.49 -16.76
N ALA A 78 9.32 12.65 -16.36
CA ALA A 78 8.17 12.62 -17.27
C ALA A 78 8.22 13.79 -18.26
N ILE A 79 8.52 14.99 -17.80
CA ILE A 79 8.67 16.19 -18.65
C ILE A 79 9.72 15.95 -19.74
N TYR A 80 10.91 15.47 -19.37
CA TYR A 80 11.94 15.14 -20.36
C TYR A 80 11.52 14.03 -21.32
N THR A 81 10.88 12.99 -20.82
CA THR A 81 10.43 11.87 -21.66
C THR A 81 9.44 12.33 -22.73
N ASP A 82 8.52 13.21 -22.37
CA ASP A 82 7.52 13.71 -23.31
C ASP A 82 8.08 14.78 -24.26
N ALA A 83 9.01 15.61 -23.80
CA ALA A 83 9.73 16.57 -24.62
C ALA A 83 10.61 15.87 -25.66
N MET A 84 11.42 14.88 -25.25
CA MET A 84 12.28 14.12 -26.18
C MET A 84 11.48 13.37 -27.25
N ARG A 85 10.32 12.83 -26.92
CA ARG A 85 9.43 12.18 -27.91
C ARG A 85 8.88 13.12 -28.95
N ARG A 86 9.01 14.44 -28.76
CA ARG A 86 8.46 15.50 -29.60
C ARG A 86 9.55 16.49 -30.08
N ASP A 87 10.79 16.04 -30.02
CA ASP A 87 11.98 16.84 -30.44
C ASP A 87 12.09 18.19 -29.71
N GLY A 88 11.48 18.28 -28.50
CA GLY A 88 11.50 19.48 -27.66
C GLY A 88 12.80 19.68 -26.88
N CYS A 89 13.69 18.68 -26.84
CA CYS A 89 15.04 18.78 -26.28
C CYS A 89 15.95 17.72 -26.90
N SER A 90 17.25 18.01 -26.93
CA SER A 90 18.26 17.13 -27.52
C SER A 90 18.88 16.14 -26.54
N LYS A 91 18.88 16.48 -25.25
CA LYS A 91 19.52 15.70 -24.19
C LYS A 91 18.70 15.74 -22.90
N ARG A 92 18.90 14.72 -22.06
CA ARG A 92 18.34 14.66 -20.70
C ARG A 92 19.49 14.55 -19.69
N PRO A 93 19.50 15.37 -18.63
CA PRO A 93 20.46 15.21 -17.56
C PRO A 93 20.28 13.86 -16.86
N HIS A 94 21.28 13.41 -16.14
CA HIS A 94 21.11 12.29 -15.23
C HIS A 94 20.16 12.69 -14.09
N ILE A 95 19.06 11.97 -13.95
CA ILE A 95 18.09 12.18 -12.87
C ILE A 95 18.06 10.90 -12.05
N PRO A 96 18.73 10.86 -10.89
CA PRO A 96 18.86 9.65 -10.09
C PRO A 96 17.52 9.22 -9.47
N THR A 97 17.51 8.04 -8.85
CA THR A 97 16.45 7.59 -7.97
C THR A 97 17.05 7.36 -6.60
N MET A 98 16.49 8.03 -5.58
CA MET A 98 16.96 7.89 -4.21
C MET A 98 16.60 6.51 -3.68
N LYS A 99 17.54 5.88 -2.99
CA LYS A 99 17.28 4.61 -2.28
C LYS A 99 16.27 4.87 -1.16
N VAL A 100 15.16 4.17 -1.22
CA VAL A 100 14.14 4.19 -0.16
C VAL A 100 14.35 2.94 0.68
N THR A 101 14.70 3.13 1.95
CA THR A 101 14.73 2.03 2.91
C THR A 101 13.28 1.70 3.28
N SER A 102 12.88 0.44 3.12
CA SER A 102 11.57 0.00 3.63
C SER A 102 11.61 0.11 5.16
N SER A 103 10.69 0.86 5.74
CA SER A 103 10.45 0.81 7.18
C SER A 103 9.93 -0.57 7.55
N ARG A 104 10.19 -1.00 8.81
CA ARG A 104 9.54 -2.21 9.33
C ARG A 104 8.03 -2.06 9.19
N LEU A 105 7.40 -3.14 8.73
CA LEU A 105 5.96 -3.21 8.63
C LEU A 105 5.36 -3.13 10.02
N ARG A 106 4.58 -2.08 10.30
CA ARG A 106 3.83 -1.93 11.54
C ARG A 106 2.43 -2.50 11.36
N PHE A 107 2.02 -3.38 12.24
CA PHE A 107 0.65 -3.88 12.35
C PHE A 107 0.25 -3.92 13.82
N MET A 108 -1.03 -3.87 14.09
CA MET A 108 -1.63 -3.78 15.42
C MET A 108 -1.57 -5.15 16.11
N SER A 109 -1.17 -5.17 17.38
CA SER A 109 -1.29 -6.35 18.22
C SER A 109 -2.76 -6.59 18.62
N VAL A 110 -3.06 -7.71 19.28
CA VAL A 110 -4.39 -8.00 19.80
C VAL A 110 -4.72 -7.03 20.94
N GLU A 111 -3.76 -6.82 21.83
CA GLU A 111 -3.88 -5.94 23.00
C GLU A 111 -4.12 -4.48 22.59
N GLU A 112 -3.46 -4.03 21.52
CA GLU A 112 -3.67 -2.70 20.95
C GLU A 112 -5.05 -2.55 20.31
N GLU A 113 -5.54 -3.60 19.62
CA GLU A 113 -6.91 -3.60 19.11
C GLU A 113 -7.93 -3.53 20.22
N ASP A 114 -7.77 -4.35 21.26
CA ASP A 114 -8.66 -4.37 22.42
C ASP A 114 -8.67 -3.00 23.12
N ALA A 115 -7.51 -2.38 23.30
CA ALA A 115 -7.40 -1.05 23.88
C ALA A 115 -8.12 0.01 23.04
N LEU A 116 -7.95 -0.02 21.72
CA LEU A 116 -8.59 0.91 20.79
C LEU A 116 -10.12 0.74 20.79
N ILE A 117 -10.61 -0.50 20.74
CA ILE A 117 -12.05 -0.80 20.77
C ILE A 117 -12.66 -0.35 22.10
N ASN A 118 -12.01 -0.65 23.23
CA ASN A 118 -12.46 -0.24 24.54
C ASN A 118 -12.50 1.28 24.68
N TRP A 119 -11.47 1.99 24.19
CA TRP A 119 -11.44 3.45 24.16
C TRP A 119 -12.62 4.01 23.36
N CYS A 120 -12.87 3.50 22.14
CA CYS A 120 -14.02 3.93 21.34
C CYS A 120 -15.36 3.70 22.04
N CYS A 121 -15.50 2.59 22.79
CA CYS A 121 -16.72 2.32 23.56
C CYS A 121 -16.88 3.29 24.74
N THR A 122 -15.79 3.64 25.43
CA THR A 122 -15.78 4.57 26.57
C THR A 122 -16.12 5.99 26.12
N GLU A 123 -15.57 6.43 24.99
CA GLU A 123 -15.83 7.73 24.39
C GLU A 123 -17.15 7.80 23.59
N ASN A 124 -17.95 6.71 23.61
CA ASN A 124 -19.22 6.60 22.87
C ASN A 124 -19.08 6.78 21.34
N GLU A 125 -17.90 6.46 20.79
CA GLU A 125 -17.58 6.51 19.36
C GLU A 125 -17.91 5.18 18.64
N LEU A 126 -19.14 4.70 18.84
CA LEU A 126 -19.55 3.36 18.39
C LEU A 126 -19.53 3.20 16.86
N GLU A 127 -19.86 4.26 16.10
CA GLU A 127 -19.81 4.19 14.63
C GLU A 127 -18.38 4.09 14.10
N VAL A 128 -17.46 4.78 14.76
CA VAL A 128 -16.02 4.70 14.45
C VAL A 128 -15.50 3.32 14.83
N CYS A 129 -15.84 2.82 16.01
CA CYS A 129 -15.50 1.46 16.46
C CYS A 129 -15.91 0.41 15.43
N GLU A 130 -17.16 0.44 14.95
CA GLU A 130 -17.65 -0.48 13.91
C GLU A 130 -16.87 -0.35 12.58
N ALA A 131 -16.54 0.88 12.17
CA ALA A 131 -15.74 1.12 10.97
C ALA A 131 -14.31 0.57 11.09
N LEU A 132 -13.67 0.76 12.25
CA LEU A 132 -12.33 0.25 12.54
C LEU A 132 -12.31 -1.30 12.51
N ILE A 133 -13.28 -1.95 13.14
CA ILE A 133 -13.42 -3.42 13.12
C ILE A 133 -13.55 -3.93 11.68
N VAL A 134 -14.41 -3.29 10.87
CA VAL A 134 -14.56 -3.69 9.46
C VAL A 134 -13.26 -3.50 8.69
N LEU A 135 -12.53 -2.41 8.90
CA LEU A 135 -11.23 -2.17 8.25
C LEU A 135 -10.17 -3.19 8.66
N ILE A 136 -10.10 -3.55 9.96
CA ILE A 136 -9.15 -4.54 10.49
C ILE A 136 -9.40 -5.91 9.86
N ASP A 137 -10.64 -6.36 9.81
CA ASP A 137 -10.98 -7.72 9.41
C ASP A 137 -11.02 -7.92 7.90
N THR A 138 -11.37 -6.89 7.16
CA THR A 138 -11.49 -6.96 5.69
C THR A 138 -10.24 -6.50 4.95
N GLY A 139 -9.39 -5.73 5.61
CA GLY A 139 -8.24 -5.09 4.98
C GLY A 139 -8.60 -4.10 3.87
N MET A 140 -9.85 -3.64 3.81
CA MET A 140 -10.27 -2.61 2.85
C MET A 140 -9.52 -1.30 3.08
N ARG A 141 -9.38 -0.49 2.04
CA ARG A 141 -8.92 0.89 2.21
C ARG A 141 -10.04 1.73 2.81
N VAL A 142 -9.70 2.74 3.62
CA VAL A 142 -10.69 3.66 4.21
C VAL A 142 -11.65 4.21 3.14
N GLY A 143 -11.13 4.66 2.01
CA GLY A 143 -11.98 5.16 0.93
C GLY A 143 -12.83 4.08 0.22
N GLU A 144 -12.52 2.81 0.37
CA GLU A 144 -13.37 1.70 -0.11
C GLU A 144 -14.54 1.49 0.85
N LEU A 145 -14.29 1.50 2.17
CA LEU A 145 -15.33 1.38 3.20
C LEU A 145 -16.46 2.40 3.00
N PHE A 146 -16.12 3.67 2.80
CA PHE A 146 -17.09 4.74 2.62
C PHE A 146 -17.88 4.68 1.29
N ARG A 147 -17.49 3.79 0.39
CA ARG A 147 -18.19 3.58 -0.89
C ARG A 147 -19.07 2.34 -0.93
N VAL A 148 -18.94 1.44 0.04
CA VAL A 148 -19.77 0.24 0.10
C VAL A 148 -21.23 0.64 0.29
N ILE A 149 -22.10 0.20 -0.64
CA ILE A 149 -23.55 0.37 -0.54
C ILE A 149 -24.21 -0.99 -0.23
N PRO A 150 -25.45 -1.03 0.23
CA PRO A 150 -26.14 -2.29 0.54
C PRO A 150 -26.15 -3.30 -0.62
N ALA A 151 -26.25 -2.82 -1.87
CA ALA A 151 -26.21 -3.66 -3.06
C ALA A 151 -24.86 -4.36 -3.30
N ASP A 152 -23.79 -3.89 -2.67
CA ASP A 152 -22.46 -4.50 -2.75
C ASP A 152 -22.29 -5.66 -1.74
N VAL A 153 -23.26 -5.86 -0.85
CA VAL A 153 -23.19 -6.82 0.25
C VAL A 153 -24.08 -8.02 -0.01
N ASP A 154 -23.46 -9.16 -0.17
CA ASP A 154 -24.14 -10.45 -0.22
C ASP A 154 -24.10 -11.09 1.18
N MET A 155 -25.26 -11.04 1.88
CA MET A 155 -25.40 -11.60 3.23
C MET A 155 -25.52 -13.13 3.23
N GLU A 156 -25.88 -13.76 2.10
CA GLU A 156 -25.98 -15.21 1.97
C GLU A 156 -24.60 -15.83 1.74
N GLN A 157 -23.84 -15.27 0.80
CA GLN A 157 -22.48 -15.71 0.50
C GLN A 157 -21.43 -15.14 1.47
N ASN A 158 -21.84 -14.22 2.36
CA ASN A 158 -20.97 -13.59 3.34
C ASN A 158 -19.82 -12.78 2.71
N ILE A 159 -20.13 -11.98 1.68
CA ILE A 159 -19.15 -11.27 0.83
C ILE A 159 -19.50 -9.79 0.70
N ILE A 160 -18.49 -8.93 0.69
CA ILE A 160 -18.58 -7.54 0.26
C ILE A 160 -17.87 -7.41 -1.09
N SER A 161 -18.58 -6.92 -2.11
CA SER A 161 -18.00 -6.58 -3.41
C SER A 161 -17.39 -5.19 -3.37
N VAL A 162 -16.09 -5.12 -3.57
CA VAL A 162 -15.36 -3.84 -3.58
C VAL A 162 -15.07 -3.46 -5.02
N TRP A 163 -15.79 -2.45 -5.50
CA TRP A 163 -15.64 -1.90 -6.84
C TRP A 163 -14.50 -0.88 -6.86
N LYS A 164 -13.61 -1.02 -7.80
CA LYS A 164 -12.52 -0.08 -8.01
C LYS A 164 -12.87 0.93 -9.09
N ASN A 165 -12.30 2.14 -9.00
CA ASN A 165 -12.38 3.14 -10.05
C ASN A 165 -11.79 2.63 -11.37
N LYS A 166 -12.37 3.07 -12.48
CA LYS A 166 -12.15 2.92 -13.94
C LYS A 166 -11.01 2.02 -14.50
N ALA A 167 -10.02 1.60 -13.70
CA ALA A 167 -8.86 0.83 -14.19
C ALA A 167 -8.57 -0.47 -13.43
N ASP A 168 -9.29 -0.77 -12.36
CA ASP A 168 -8.98 -1.89 -11.48
C ASP A 168 -10.15 -2.90 -11.44
N LYS A 169 -9.83 -4.19 -11.43
CA LYS A 169 -10.81 -5.27 -11.33
C LYS A 169 -11.55 -5.21 -9.98
N PRO A 170 -12.86 -5.44 -9.96
CA PRO A 170 -13.61 -5.63 -8.72
C PRO A 170 -13.03 -6.83 -7.96
N ARG A 171 -13.15 -6.82 -6.64
CA ARG A 171 -12.80 -7.97 -5.80
C ARG A 171 -13.87 -8.25 -4.77
N SER A 172 -14.02 -9.51 -4.42
CA SER A 172 -14.87 -9.96 -3.34
C SER A 172 -14.05 -10.10 -2.06
N VAL A 173 -14.54 -9.52 -0.99
CA VAL A 173 -13.92 -9.59 0.34
C VAL A 173 -14.85 -10.36 1.27
N PRO A 174 -14.46 -11.56 1.72
CA PRO A 174 -15.24 -12.32 2.70
C PRO A 174 -15.39 -11.56 4.02
N MET A 175 -16.54 -11.66 4.65
CA MET A 175 -16.81 -11.07 5.95
C MET A 175 -16.49 -12.06 7.08
N THR A 176 -15.87 -11.59 8.15
CA THR A 176 -15.89 -12.31 9.44
C THR A 176 -17.26 -12.21 10.08
N ASP A 177 -17.54 -13.04 11.08
CA ASP A 177 -18.83 -13.02 11.77
C ASP A 177 -19.14 -11.64 12.38
N ARG A 178 -18.15 -10.98 12.99
CA ARG A 178 -18.34 -9.65 13.56
C ARG A 178 -18.59 -8.59 12.48
N VAL A 179 -17.92 -8.67 11.32
CA VAL A 179 -18.19 -7.79 10.19
C VAL A 179 -19.60 -8.01 9.65
N ARG A 180 -20.01 -9.28 9.48
CA ARG A 180 -21.36 -9.64 9.04
C ARG A 180 -22.43 -9.06 9.96
N GLN A 181 -22.23 -9.16 11.28
CA GLN A 181 -23.15 -8.60 12.27
C GLN A 181 -23.22 -7.06 12.17
N ILE A 182 -22.08 -6.38 12.09
CA ILE A 182 -22.03 -4.92 11.98
C ILE A 182 -22.75 -4.46 10.70
N VAL A 183 -22.33 -4.97 9.55
CA VAL A 183 -22.90 -4.59 8.25
C VAL A 183 -24.39 -4.93 8.16
N GLY A 184 -24.77 -6.11 8.64
CA GLY A 184 -26.20 -6.53 8.67
C GLY A 184 -27.07 -5.62 9.54
N ARG A 185 -26.61 -5.20 10.73
CA ARG A 185 -27.32 -4.24 11.57
C ARG A 185 -27.46 -2.87 10.88
N ARG A 186 -26.37 -2.39 10.24
CA ARG A 186 -26.37 -1.10 9.56
C ARG A 186 -27.35 -1.08 8.37
N ILE A 187 -27.36 -2.13 7.58
CA ILE A 187 -28.27 -2.24 6.43
C ILE A 187 -29.74 -2.31 6.89
N LYS A 188 -30.04 -3.06 7.97
CA LYS A 188 -31.42 -3.22 8.49
C LYS A 188 -31.98 -1.96 9.16
N ARG A 189 -31.13 -1.15 9.79
CA ARG A 189 -31.57 0.05 10.55
C ARG A 189 -32.11 1.18 9.66
N ARG A 190 -31.85 1.15 8.35
CA ARG A 190 -32.20 2.24 7.45
C ARG A 190 -32.59 1.68 6.09
N ASN A 191 -33.63 2.25 5.47
CA ASN A 191 -33.85 2.16 4.02
C ASN A 191 -32.72 2.96 3.33
N LEU A 192 -31.52 2.36 3.27
CA LEU A 192 -30.30 3.06 2.90
C LEU A 192 -30.21 3.24 1.40
N THR A 193 -30.29 4.46 0.96
CA THR A 193 -29.97 4.91 -0.42
C THR A 193 -28.53 5.43 -0.51
N GLY A 194 -27.59 4.89 0.22
CA GLY A 194 -26.22 5.39 0.26
C GLY A 194 -25.23 4.38 0.83
N SER A 195 -24.07 4.85 1.24
CA SER A 195 -23.05 4.00 1.85
C SER A 195 -23.55 3.35 3.14
N VAL A 196 -23.08 2.13 3.42
CA VAL A 196 -23.32 1.42 4.68
C VAL A 196 -22.85 2.24 5.89
N PHE A 197 -21.86 3.11 5.70
CA PHE A 197 -21.32 4.04 6.69
C PHE A 197 -21.68 5.50 6.37
N ASN A 198 -22.87 5.76 5.84
CA ASN A 198 -23.30 7.09 5.39
C ASN A 198 -23.46 8.14 6.50
N THR A 199 -23.53 7.74 7.76
CA THR A 199 -23.60 8.64 8.93
C THR A 199 -22.25 9.02 9.48
N LEU A 200 -21.21 8.27 9.10
CA LEU A 200 -19.85 8.53 9.52
C LEU A 200 -19.13 9.31 8.41
N GLU A 201 -18.65 10.50 8.76
CA GLU A 201 -17.78 11.26 7.88
C GLU A 201 -16.32 10.76 8.00
N ARG A 202 -15.62 10.76 6.88
CA ARG A 202 -14.21 10.37 6.87
C ARG A 202 -13.34 11.26 7.77
N GLY A 203 -13.63 12.56 7.79
CA GLY A 203 -12.91 13.50 8.65
C GLY A 203 -13.11 13.19 10.13
N HIS A 204 -14.31 12.76 10.53
CA HIS A 204 -14.58 12.33 11.91
C HIS A 204 -13.83 11.06 12.27
N LEU A 205 -13.80 10.04 11.38
CA LEU A 205 -12.99 8.85 11.58
C LEU A 205 -11.50 9.19 11.79
N GLU A 206 -10.94 10.10 10.97
CA GLU A 206 -9.55 10.53 11.08
C GLU A 206 -9.31 11.29 12.38
N TYR A 207 -10.23 12.17 12.78
CA TYR A 207 -10.17 12.92 14.05
C TYR A 207 -10.19 11.97 15.28
N VAL A 208 -11.15 11.06 15.34
CA VAL A 208 -11.27 10.10 16.46
C VAL A 208 -10.05 9.18 16.53
N TRP A 209 -9.51 8.78 15.37
CA TRP A 209 -8.25 8.03 15.31
C TRP A 209 -7.08 8.78 15.95
N ASP A 210 -6.97 10.08 15.69
CA ASP A 210 -5.89 10.92 16.25
C ASP A 210 -6.11 11.16 17.75
N CYS A 211 -7.35 11.32 18.23
CA CYS A 211 -7.67 11.40 19.67
C CYS A 211 -7.28 10.11 20.39
N ALA A 212 -7.73 8.96 19.90
CA ALA A 212 -7.39 7.65 20.47
C ALA A 212 -5.88 7.42 20.53
N ARG A 213 -5.16 7.85 19.48
CA ARG A 213 -3.70 7.79 19.42
C ARG A 213 -3.03 8.59 20.54
N GLY A 214 -3.53 9.80 20.85
CA GLY A 214 -3.03 10.63 21.95
C GLY A 214 -3.34 10.01 23.31
N ASP A 215 -4.60 9.66 23.55
CA ASP A 215 -5.06 9.18 24.86
C ASP A 215 -4.49 7.81 25.24
N LEU A 216 -4.17 6.98 24.24
CA LEU A 216 -3.55 5.66 24.44
C LEU A 216 -2.00 5.71 24.46
N GLY A 217 -1.40 6.90 24.34
CA GLY A 217 0.06 7.09 24.41
C GLY A 217 0.81 6.59 23.16
N TRP A 218 0.17 6.65 21.98
CA TRP A 218 0.77 6.18 20.72
C TRP A 218 1.17 7.32 19.78
N GLU A 219 1.21 8.55 20.26
CA GLU A 219 1.51 9.76 19.48
C GLU A 219 2.91 9.75 18.85
N ASP A 220 3.87 9.09 19.50
CA ASP A 220 5.25 8.97 18.99
C ASP A 220 5.41 7.90 17.88
N ASP A 221 4.43 7.00 17.73
CA ASP A 221 4.46 6.00 16.67
C ASP A 221 4.02 6.61 15.32
N LYS A 222 5.01 7.02 14.51
CA LYS A 222 4.79 7.60 13.17
C LYS A 222 4.13 6.64 12.19
N HIS A 223 4.07 5.35 12.50
CA HIS A 223 3.44 4.32 11.70
C HIS A 223 2.01 4.01 12.14
N TRP A 224 1.55 4.62 13.24
CA TRP A 224 0.19 4.53 13.73
C TRP A 224 -0.75 5.37 12.85
N VAL A 225 -1.08 4.85 11.70
CA VAL A 225 -1.93 5.48 10.69
C VAL A 225 -3.06 4.53 10.27
N LEU A 226 -4.22 5.03 9.88
CA LEU A 226 -5.37 4.20 9.47
C LEU A 226 -5.02 3.09 8.46
N HIS A 227 -4.01 3.29 7.62
CA HIS A 227 -3.55 2.25 6.69
C HIS A 227 -2.91 1.03 7.39
N MET A 228 -2.47 1.18 8.64
CA MET A 228 -1.98 0.09 9.48
C MET A 228 -3.04 -1.00 9.72
N LEU A 229 -4.33 -0.65 9.77
CA LEU A 229 -5.42 -1.62 9.90
C LEU A 229 -5.41 -2.66 8.78
N ARG A 230 -5.10 -2.21 7.56
CA ARG A 230 -4.94 -3.09 6.41
C ARG A 230 -3.66 -3.94 6.50
N HIS A 231 -2.57 -3.38 7.03
CA HIS A 231 -1.37 -4.15 7.34
C HIS A 231 -1.65 -5.20 8.41
N THR A 232 -2.48 -4.89 9.40
CA THR A 232 -2.92 -5.81 10.46
C THR A 232 -3.68 -6.99 9.86
N CYS A 233 -4.68 -6.75 9.01
CA CYS A 233 -5.39 -7.80 8.29
C CYS A 233 -4.42 -8.74 7.55
N ALA A 234 -3.55 -8.17 6.71
CA ALA A 234 -2.58 -8.94 5.93
C ALA A 234 -1.65 -9.78 6.80
N SER A 235 -1.08 -9.16 7.86
CA SER A 235 -0.16 -9.82 8.77
C SER A 235 -0.81 -10.99 9.49
N ARG A 236 -2.03 -10.79 9.98
CA ARG A 236 -2.80 -11.84 10.68
C ARG A 236 -3.18 -13.01 9.77
N LEU A 237 -3.53 -12.73 8.50
CA LEU A 237 -3.80 -13.79 7.51
C LEU A 237 -2.54 -14.63 7.26
N VAL A 238 -1.41 -13.98 7.02
CA VAL A 238 -0.14 -14.67 6.77
C VAL A 238 0.32 -15.47 8.00
N GLN A 239 0.23 -14.90 9.19
CA GLN A 239 0.56 -15.61 10.45
C GLN A 239 -0.31 -16.84 10.68
N ARG A 240 -1.58 -16.82 10.21
CA ARG A 240 -2.52 -17.96 10.28
C ARG A 240 -2.38 -18.96 9.14
N GLY A 241 -1.44 -18.79 8.25
CA GLY A 241 -1.18 -19.80 7.23
C GLY A 241 -1.83 -19.53 5.88
N VAL A 242 -2.44 -18.40 5.70
CA VAL A 242 -3.05 -18.07 4.41
C VAL A 242 -1.95 -17.78 3.38
N ASP A 243 -2.08 -18.39 2.22
CA ASP A 243 -1.14 -18.20 1.10
C ASP A 243 -1.08 -16.73 0.65
N LEU A 244 0.12 -16.26 0.29
CA LEU A 244 0.35 -14.85 -0.10
C LEU A 244 -0.46 -14.43 -1.33
N TYR A 245 -0.75 -15.34 -2.26
CA TYR A 245 -1.61 -15.04 -3.41
C TYR A 245 -3.06 -14.82 -2.98
N VAL A 246 -3.55 -15.62 -2.03
CA VAL A 246 -4.91 -15.43 -1.46
C VAL A 246 -4.98 -14.09 -0.73
N VAL A 247 -3.98 -13.77 0.09
CA VAL A 247 -3.87 -12.45 0.76
C VAL A 247 -3.83 -11.32 -0.26
N LYS A 248 -3.06 -11.46 -1.34
CA LYS A 248 -3.01 -10.49 -2.45
C LYS A 248 -4.40 -10.25 -3.05
N GLU A 249 -5.16 -11.30 -3.33
CA GLU A 249 -6.52 -11.20 -3.92
C GLU A 249 -7.50 -10.54 -2.94
N ILE A 250 -7.55 -10.95 -1.67
CA ILE A 250 -8.39 -10.34 -0.62
C ILE A 250 -8.11 -8.84 -0.52
N LEU A 251 -6.84 -8.47 -0.46
CA LEU A 251 -6.44 -7.07 -0.37
C LEU A 251 -6.58 -6.31 -1.69
N GLY A 252 -6.57 -6.98 -2.83
CA GLY A 252 -6.57 -6.36 -4.16
C GLY A 252 -5.27 -5.62 -4.45
N HIS A 253 -4.13 -6.25 -4.18
CA HIS A 253 -2.83 -5.73 -4.61
C HIS A 253 -2.60 -6.00 -6.10
N LYS A 254 -2.15 -4.99 -6.85
CA LYS A 254 -1.87 -5.13 -8.29
C LYS A 254 -0.71 -6.09 -8.58
N SER A 255 0.30 -6.09 -7.70
CA SER A 255 1.49 -6.95 -7.80
C SER A 255 1.64 -7.77 -6.53
N ILE A 256 2.12 -8.99 -6.67
CA ILE A 256 2.50 -9.84 -5.53
C ILE A 256 3.62 -9.18 -4.70
N THR A 257 4.51 -8.44 -5.33
CA THR A 257 5.61 -7.71 -4.66
C THR A 257 5.13 -6.82 -3.51
N VAL A 258 3.90 -6.28 -3.60
CA VAL A 258 3.30 -5.51 -2.49
C VAL A 258 2.94 -6.42 -1.32
N THR A 259 2.64 -7.69 -1.56
CA THR A 259 2.26 -8.67 -0.53
C THR A 259 3.48 -9.39 0.04
N GLU A 260 4.57 -9.49 -0.73
CA GLU A 260 5.84 -10.12 -0.30
C GLU A 260 6.45 -9.46 0.95
N GLN A 261 6.12 -8.19 1.24
CA GLN A 261 6.53 -7.54 2.48
C GLN A 261 6.05 -8.28 3.75
N TYR A 262 5.00 -9.12 3.65
CA TYR A 262 4.48 -9.93 4.76
C TYR A 262 5.08 -11.34 4.81
N ALA A 263 5.85 -11.77 3.81
CA ALA A 263 6.36 -13.14 3.69
C ALA A 263 7.18 -13.60 4.92
N HIS A 264 7.92 -12.67 5.52
CA HIS A 264 8.72 -12.94 6.72
C HIS A 264 7.88 -13.34 7.94
N LEU A 265 6.57 -13.08 7.95
CA LEU A 265 5.64 -13.47 9.00
C LEU A 265 5.17 -14.92 8.88
N ALA A 266 5.43 -15.60 7.77
CA ALA A 266 5.09 -17.00 7.52
C ALA A 266 6.10 -18.02 8.14
N ASN A 267 7.04 -17.57 8.97
CA ASN A 267 8.11 -18.43 9.54
C ASN A 267 7.62 -19.70 10.27
N PRO A 268 6.50 -19.72 11.03
CA PRO A 268 5.99 -20.96 11.62
C PRO A 268 5.68 -22.04 10.58
N GLN A 269 5.13 -21.64 9.43
CA GLN A 269 4.74 -22.52 8.35
C GLN A 269 5.93 -23.17 7.62
N LEU A 270 7.08 -22.51 7.58
CA LEU A 270 8.30 -23.09 7.01
C LEU A 270 8.75 -24.30 7.84
N ARG A 271 8.65 -24.22 9.17
CA ARG A 271 8.96 -25.34 10.05
C ARG A 271 7.97 -26.49 9.86
N ASP A 272 6.67 -26.18 9.76
CA ASP A 272 5.61 -27.17 9.52
C ASP A 272 5.76 -27.83 8.14
N ALA A 273 6.13 -27.06 7.12
CA ALA A 273 6.39 -27.59 5.78
C ALA A 273 7.56 -28.60 5.77
N ILE A 274 8.67 -28.25 6.44
CA ILE A 274 9.81 -29.18 6.59
C ILE A 274 9.43 -30.40 7.44
N ALA A 275 8.63 -30.22 8.48
CA ALA A 275 8.15 -31.36 9.30
C ALA A 275 7.29 -32.33 8.49
N LYS A 276 6.58 -31.87 7.44
CA LYS A 276 5.84 -32.75 6.50
C LYS A 276 6.77 -33.62 5.67
N LEU A 277 7.95 -33.13 5.29
CA LEU A 277 8.94 -33.94 4.58
C LEU A 277 9.45 -35.11 5.45
N ASN A 278 9.65 -34.88 6.75
CA ASN A 278 10.07 -35.92 7.67
C ASN A 278 9.04 -37.06 7.80
N LYS A 279 7.74 -36.81 7.52
CA LYS A 279 6.69 -37.85 7.53
C LYS A 279 6.62 -38.66 6.25
N VAL A 280 7.18 -38.17 5.15
CA VAL A 280 7.19 -38.88 3.84
C VAL A 280 8.38 -39.81 3.72
N ASP A 281 9.47 -39.54 4.44
CA ASP A 281 10.70 -40.33 4.37
C ASP A 281 10.82 -41.39 5.48
N SER A 282 9.73 -42.00 5.92
CA SER A 282 9.79 -43.31 6.59
C SER A 282 10.05 -44.46 5.57
N ARG A 283 10.98 -44.25 4.66
CA ARG A 283 11.61 -45.39 3.97
C ARG A 283 12.53 -46.08 4.98
N PRO A 284 12.51 -47.44 5.09
CA PRO A 284 13.41 -48.12 6.00
C PRO A 284 14.85 -47.74 5.64
N ALA A 285 15.60 -47.31 6.64
CA ALA A 285 17.03 -47.01 6.54
C ALA A 285 17.80 -48.24 6.11
N GLY A 286 17.95 -48.44 4.81
CA GLY A 286 18.57 -49.60 4.22
C GLY A 286 19.52 -49.28 3.07
N ILE A 287 20.23 -48.14 3.16
CA ILE A 287 21.41 -47.90 2.36
C ILE A 287 22.42 -47.19 3.26
N ARG A 288 23.18 -47.97 4.03
CA ARG A 288 24.43 -47.46 4.59
C ARG A 288 25.42 -47.33 3.42
N ALA A 289 25.84 -46.09 3.15
CA ALA A 289 27.03 -45.84 2.34
C ALA A 289 28.23 -46.38 3.08
N GLY A 290 28.64 -47.59 2.77
CA GLY A 290 29.77 -48.21 3.43
C GLY A 290 30.02 -49.67 3.01
N ASP A 291 30.05 -50.02 1.73
CA ASP A 291 30.63 -51.29 1.26
C ASP A 291 31.13 -51.20 -0.19
N ALA A 292 31.98 -50.21 -0.44
CA ALA A 292 32.66 -50.07 -1.73
C ALA A 292 34.19 -50.02 -1.58
N HIS A 293 34.77 -50.71 -0.58
CA HIS A 293 36.20 -50.87 -0.47
C HIS A 293 36.58 -52.21 0.20
N ALA A 294 36.25 -53.32 -0.41
CA ALA A 294 36.86 -54.59 -0.09
C ALA A 294 36.69 -55.60 -1.23
N ARG A 295 37.32 -55.38 -2.36
CA ARG A 295 37.67 -56.44 -3.34
C ARG A 295 38.63 -55.88 -4.41
N ALA A 296 39.85 -55.62 -4.02
CA ALA A 296 40.99 -55.61 -4.94
C ALA A 296 42.24 -55.97 -4.15
N GLY A 297 42.49 -57.31 -4.04
CA GLY A 297 43.70 -57.78 -3.39
C GLY A 297 43.68 -59.31 -3.30
N SER A 298 43.88 -60.00 -4.43
CA SER A 298 44.60 -61.29 -4.53
C SER A 298 44.35 -61.96 -5.88
N ARG A 299 45.24 -61.70 -6.78
CA ARG A 299 46.05 -62.65 -7.60
C ARG A 299 46.72 -61.90 -8.74
#